data_912030903d2ca576ab2c595c6ef6d61e
#
_entry.id   912030903d2ca576ab2c595c6ef6d61e
#
_cell.length_a   1.000
_cell.length_b   1.000
_cell.length_c   1.000
_cell.angle_alpha   90.00
_cell.angle_beta   90.00
_cell.angle_gamma   90.00
#
_symmetry.space_group_name_H-M   'P 1'
#
loop_
_entity.id
_entity.type
_entity.pdbx_description
1 polymer ?
#
loop_
_entity_poly.entity_id
_entity_poly.type
_entity_poly.pdbx_seq_one_letter_code
_entity_poly.pdbx_strand_id
1 'polypeptide(L)'
;MHVDPERPVVRVSHGAQGVDDRGLPVSPDGTVHRLALTFDAFDARHHTLWLRYAHTQVGSRAAAETVVDTTCARLLEHWPHVLSQESVARYAWALLKEEVAWWLDDHDREPALVGTAAFHAAVRKLLDHEKRDQFDVLQREMRLYGAISRLPERQYDVVVLRYVLQVTDEEVAEYMGIEVATVRSHVRHARRRLARHLDVRETETEE
;
A
#
# COMPACT_ATOMS: atom_id res chain seq x y z
N MET A 1 -2.25 -65.19 -34.16
CA MET A 1 -1.24 -64.40 -34.88
C MET A 1 -1.91 -63.10 -35.28
N HIS A 2 -1.81 -62.12 -34.42
CA HIS A 2 -2.30 -60.75 -34.72
C HIS A 2 -1.28 -59.74 -34.14
N VAL A 3 -0.65 -59.03 -35.05
CA VAL A 3 0.37 -58.06 -34.74
C VAL A 3 -0.38 -56.71 -34.62
N ASP A 4 -0.27 -56.04 -33.47
CA ASP A 4 -0.78 -54.71 -33.27
C ASP A 4 0.34 -53.70 -33.53
N PRO A 5 0.20 -52.78 -34.48
CA PRO A 5 1.13 -51.67 -34.70
C PRO A 5 0.60 -50.37 -34.09
N GLU A 6 1.50 -49.53 -33.65
CA GLU A 6 1.38 -48.09 -33.36
C GLU A 6 1.19 -47.69 -31.90
N ARG A 7 2.34 -47.63 -31.19
CA ARG A 7 2.52 -46.61 -30.14
C ARG A 7 2.95 -45.31 -30.76
N PRO A 8 2.26 -44.19 -30.53
CA PRO A 8 2.77 -42.87 -30.93
C PRO A 8 4.00 -42.50 -30.11
N VAL A 9 5.10 -42.22 -30.77
CA VAL A 9 6.32 -41.67 -30.22
C VAL A 9 6.01 -40.20 -29.82
N VAL A 10 5.92 -39.95 -28.49
CA VAL A 10 5.85 -38.61 -27.96
C VAL A 10 7.18 -37.92 -28.25
N ARG A 11 7.19 -37.01 -29.24
CA ARG A 11 8.30 -36.08 -29.43
C ARG A 11 8.33 -35.14 -28.26
N VAL A 12 9.29 -35.28 -27.37
CA VAL A 12 9.65 -34.30 -26.38
C VAL A 12 10.23 -33.10 -27.13
N SER A 13 9.43 -32.08 -27.28
CA SER A 13 9.91 -30.77 -27.78
C SER A 13 10.90 -30.23 -26.76
N HIS A 14 12.17 -30.13 -27.12
CA HIS A 14 13.17 -29.41 -26.35
C HIS A 14 12.75 -27.94 -26.34
N GLY A 15 12.26 -27.47 -25.19
CA GLY A 15 12.00 -26.04 -24.96
C GLY A 15 13.29 -25.25 -25.20
N ALA A 16 13.16 -24.14 -25.89
CA ALA A 16 14.26 -23.22 -26.14
C ALA A 16 14.90 -22.83 -24.82
N GLN A 17 16.17 -23.21 -24.64
CA GLN A 17 16.98 -22.79 -23.52
C GLN A 17 17.29 -21.30 -23.70
N GLY A 18 16.78 -20.46 -22.79
CA GLY A 18 17.16 -19.06 -22.72
C GLY A 18 18.65 -18.95 -22.41
N VAL A 19 19.33 -17.99 -23.01
CA VAL A 19 20.73 -17.64 -22.70
C VAL A 19 20.75 -16.31 -21.94
N ASP A 20 21.68 -16.14 -20.99
CA ASP A 20 21.90 -14.87 -20.30
C ASP A 20 22.66 -13.86 -21.21
N ASP A 21 22.81 -12.61 -20.74
CA ASP A 21 23.55 -11.54 -21.43
C ASP A 21 25.00 -11.90 -21.83
N ARG A 22 25.52 -13.04 -21.36
CA ARG A 22 26.84 -13.56 -21.65
C ARG A 22 26.80 -14.80 -22.56
N GLY A 23 25.61 -15.15 -23.10
CA GLY A 23 25.44 -16.27 -23.99
C GLY A 23 25.47 -17.66 -23.32
N LEU A 24 25.36 -17.74 -22.00
CA LEU A 24 25.35 -18.99 -21.26
C LEU A 24 23.93 -19.52 -21.08
N PRO A 25 23.69 -20.86 -21.16
CA PRO A 25 22.36 -21.43 -20.97
C PRO A 25 21.90 -21.19 -19.54
N VAL A 26 20.74 -20.54 -19.39
CA VAL A 26 20.11 -20.30 -18.10
C VAL A 26 19.31 -21.53 -17.73
N SER A 27 19.71 -22.24 -16.68
CA SER A 27 18.91 -23.33 -16.11
C SER A 27 17.59 -22.75 -15.53
N PRO A 28 16.45 -23.44 -15.66
CA PRO A 28 15.19 -23.02 -15.07
C PRO A 28 15.31 -22.66 -13.59
N ASP A 29 16.09 -23.42 -12.81
CA ASP A 29 16.38 -23.19 -11.41
C ASP A 29 17.09 -21.83 -11.16
N GLY A 30 18.01 -21.45 -12.03
CA GLY A 30 18.72 -20.17 -11.90
C GLY A 30 17.82 -18.95 -12.17
N THR A 31 16.80 -19.09 -13.00
CA THR A 31 15.80 -18.04 -13.22
C THR A 31 14.86 -17.93 -12.03
N VAL A 32 14.35 -19.03 -11.52
CA VAL A 32 13.48 -19.06 -10.33
C VAL A 32 14.22 -18.48 -9.13
N HIS A 33 15.48 -18.89 -8.91
CA HIS A 33 16.28 -18.36 -7.81
C HIS A 33 16.52 -16.84 -7.92
N ARG A 34 16.81 -16.32 -9.11
CA ARG A 34 16.95 -14.87 -9.33
C ARG A 34 15.66 -14.12 -9.08
N LEU A 35 14.53 -14.64 -9.51
CA LEU A 35 13.22 -14.03 -9.25
C LEU A 35 12.89 -14.01 -7.76
N ALA A 36 13.17 -15.07 -7.04
CA ALA A 36 13.02 -15.11 -5.59
C ALA A 36 13.88 -14.04 -4.90
N LEU A 37 15.19 -13.95 -5.24
CA LEU A 37 16.09 -12.95 -4.67
C LEU A 37 15.64 -11.51 -4.95
N THR A 38 15.08 -11.22 -6.12
CA THR A 38 14.58 -9.88 -6.42
C THR A 38 13.29 -9.56 -5.65
N PHE A 39 12.44 -10.56 -5.44
CA PHE A 39 11.25 -10.41 -4.59
C PHE A 39 11.65 -10.17 -3.14
N ASP A 40 12.57 -10.98 -2.58
CA ASP A 40 13.04 -10.84 -1.20
C ASP A 40 13.62 -9.44 -0.93
N ALA A 41 14.39 -8.90 -1.88
CA ALA A 41 14.94 -7.56 -1.78
C ALA A 41 13.86 -6.48 -1.84
N PHE A 42 12.84 -6.68 -2.67
CA PHE A 42 11.68 -5.79 -2.76
C PHE A 42 10.86 -5.83 -1.49
N ASP A 43 10.52 -7.02 -1.00
CA ASP A 43 9.76 -7.21 0.24
C ASP A 43 10.50 -6.60 1.43
N ALA A 44 11.78 -6.89 1.62
CA ALA A 44 12.58 -6.32 2.70
C ALA A 44 12.57 -4.78 2.74
N ARG A 45 12.47 -4.12 1.59
CA ARG A 45 12.36 -2.66 1.48
C ARG A 45 10.99 -2.14 1.90
N HIS A 46 9.91 -2.83 1.52
CA HIS A 46 8.54 -2.29 1.59
C HIS A 46 7.73 -2.85 2.76
N HIS A 47 8.05 -4.04 3.24
CA HIS A 47 7.29 -4.82 4.22
C HIS A 47 6.93 -4.04 5.48
N THR A 48 7.89 -3.35 6.09
CA THR A 48 7.66 -2.57 7.32
C THR A 48 6.65 -1.45 7.11
N LEU A 49 6.72 -0.76 5.96
CA LEU A 49 5.76 0.30 5.64
C LEU A 49 4.36 -0.28 5.39
N TRP A 50 4.27 -1.40 4.70
CA TRP A 50 3.01 -2.08 4.42
C TRP A 50 2.33 -2.58 5.67
N LEU A 51 3.08 -3.20 6.60
CA LEU A 51 2.55 -3.60 7.92
C LEU A 51 2.02 -2.39 8.71
N ARG A 52 2.74 -1.29 8.71
CA ARG A 52 2.28 -0.06 9.36
C ARG A 52 1.02 0.49 8.71
N TYR A 53 0.97 0.52 7.38
CA TYR A 53 -0.23 0.94 6.66
C TYR A 53 -1.41 0.02 6.94
N ALA A 54 -1.27 -1.28 6.71
CA ALA A 54 -2.32 -2.26 6.97
C ALA A 54 -2.82 -2.16 8.41
N HIS A 55 -1.92 -2.06 9.40
CA HIS A 55 -2.29 -1.91 10.80
C HIS A 55 -3.12 -0.65 11.07
N THR A 56 -2.82 0.49 10.42
CA THR A 56 -3.65 1.70 10.55
C THR A 56 -5.05 1.52 9.98
N GLN A 57 -5.23 0.63 9.01
CA GLN A 57 -6.52 0.38 8.36
C GLN A 57 -7.33 -0.69 9.11
N VAL A 58 -6.75 -1.85 9.41
CA VAL A 58 -7.47 -2.98 10.00
C VAL A 58 -7.50 -2.95 11.54
N GLY A 59 -6.65 -2.13 12.18
CA GLY A 59 -6.64 -1.90 13.63
C GLY A 59 -6.06 -3.04 14.49
N SER A 60 -5.62 -4.13 13.88
CA SER A 60 -5.02 -5.29 14.55
C SER A 60 -3.72 -5.68 13.88
N ARG A 61 -2.68 -5.92 14.69
CA ARG A 61 -1.38 -6.35 14.17
C ARG A 61 -1.47 -7.70 13.45
N ALA A 62 -2.17 -8.67 14.04
CA ALA A 62 -2.33 -9.99 13.44
C ALA A 62 -3.09 -9.91 12.11
N ALA A 63 -4.15 -9.10 12.03
CA ALA A 63 -4.88 -8.88 10.77
C ALA A 63 -3.99 -8.17 9.73
N ALA A 64 -3.17 -7.20 10.15
CA ALA A 64 -2.24 -6.52 9.25
C ALA A 64 -1.18 -7.48 8.68
N GLU A 65 -0.64 -8.36 9.53
CA GLU A 65 0.28 -9.43 9.09
C GLU A 65 -0.40 -10.33 8.05
N THR A 66 -1.62 -10.79 8.30
CA THR A 66 -2.39 -11.61 7.33
C THR A 66 -2.59 -10.89 5.99
N VAL A 67 -2.98 -9.62 6.01
CA VAL A 67 -3.18 -8.82 4.78
C VAL A 67 -1.88 -8.67 4.01
N VAL A 68 -0.77 -8.37 4.70
CA VAL A 68 0.53 -8.20 4.04
C VAL A 68 1.05 -9.52 3.50
N ASP A 69 0.93 -10.62 4.25
CA ASP A 69 1.33 -11.96 3.80
C ASP A 69 0.55 -12.39 2.55
N THR A 70 -0.76 -12.11 2.51
CA THR A 70 -1.60 -12.37 1.33
C THR A 70 -1.15 -11.52 0.14
N THR A 71 -0.86 -10.23 0.36
CA THR A 71 -0.32 -9.34 -0.67
C THR A 71 1.00 -9.86 -1.22
N CYS A 72 1.93 -10.26 -0.35
CA CYS A 72 3.23 -10.81 -0.72
C CYS A 72 3.08 -12.12 -1.52
N ALA A 73 2.19 -13.01 -1.11
CA ALA A 73 1.92 -14.26 -1.81
C ALA A 73 1.40 -14.01 -3.24
N ARG A 74 0.44 -13.10 -3.41
CA ARG A 74 -0.10 -12.71 -4.72
C ARG A 74 0.95 -12.04 -5.61
N LEU A 75 1.80 -11.18 -5.05
CA LEU A 75 2.91 -10.56 -5.78
C LEU A 75 3.92 -11.60 -6.25
N LEU A 76 4.32 -12.53 -5.37
CA LEU A 76 5.29 -13.58 -5.67
C LEU A 76 4.77 -14.53 -6.76
N GLU A 77 3.50 -14.92 -6.70
CA GLU A 77 2.86 -15.77 -7.71
C GLU A 77 2.94 -15.16 -9.12
N HIS A 78 2.84 -13.83 -9.20
CA HIS A 78 2.84 -13.10 -10.47
C HIS A 78 4.08 -12.23 -10.66
N TRP A 79 5.17 -12.49 -9.94
CA TRP A 79 6.34 -11.62 -9.88
C TRP A 79 6.94 -11.22 -11.24
N PRO A 80 7.08 -12.15 -12.23
CA PRO A 80 7.53 -11.75 -13.56
C PRO A 80 6.63 -10.70 -14.23
N HIS A 81 5.32 -10.78 -14.05
CA HIS A 81 4.37 -9.80 -14.54
C HIS A 81 4.50 -8.47 -13.78
N VAL A 82 4.67 -8.54 -12.46
CA VAL A 82 4.86 -7.35 -11.61
C VAL A 82 6.13 -6.58 -12.05
N LEU A 83 7.23 -7.29 -12.33
CA LEU A 83 8.47 -6.68 -12.82
C LEU A 83 8.33 -6.02 -14.21
N SER A 84 7.33 -6.39 -15.01
CA SER A 84 7.06 -5.78 -16.32
C SER A 84 6.23 -4.49 -16.24
N GLN A 85 5.75 -4.12 -15.05
CA GLN A 85 4.97 -2.91 -14.86
C GLN A 85 5.85 -1.66 -14.92
N GLU A 86 5.28 -0.54 -15.36
CA GLU A 86 5.95 0.76 -15.40
C GLU A 86 6.53 1.16 -14.03
N SER A 87 5.82 0.83 -12.95
CA SER A 87 6.26 1.02 -11.56
C SER A 87 5.82 -0.16 -10.71
N VAL A 88 6.80 -0.96 -10.27
CA VAL A 88 6.59 -2.09 -9.37
C VAL A 88 6.00 -1.65 -8.04
N ALA A 89 6.52 -0.55 -7.48
CA ALA A 89 6.05 -0.02 -6.20
C ALA A 89 4.58 0.43 -6.26
N ARG A 90 4.18 1.12 -7.35
CA ARG A 90 2.80 1.54 -7.57
C ARG A 90 1.85 0.34 -7.71
N TYR A 91 2.24 -0.66 -8.50
CA TYR A 91 1.44 -1.87 -8.68
C TYR A 91 1.23 -2.60 -7.34
N ALA A 92 2.32 -2.83 -6.61
CA ALA A 92 2.29 -3.49 -5.31
C ALA A 92 1.48 -2.69 -4.27
N TRP A 93 1.61 -1.37 -4.26
CA TRP A 93 0.80 -0.50 -3.41
C TRP A 93 -0.70 -0.58 -3.72
N ALA A 94 -1.08 -0.61 -5.00
CA ALA A 94 -2.47 -0.78 -5.40
C ALA A 94 -3.03 -2.13 -4.94
N LEU A 95 -2.23 -3.21 -5.06
CA LEU A 95 -2.60 -4.54 -4.60
C LEU A 95 -2.77 -4.59 -3.08
N LEU A 96 -1.86 -4.00 -2.31
CA LEU A 96 -1.99 -3.89 -0.86
C LEU A 96 -3.28 -3.18 -0.45
N LYS A 97 -3.64 -2.09 -1.12
CA LYS A 97 -4.90 -1.38 -0.85
C LYS A 97 -6.13 -2.22 -1.17
N GLU A 98 -6.07 -2.98 -2.25
CA GLU A 98 -7.13 -3.92 -2.62
C GLU A 98 -7.33 -4.99 -1.54
N GLU A 99 -6.24 -5.60 -1.03
CA GLU A 99 -6.30 -6.58 0.05
C GLU A 99 -6.84 -5.98 1.36
N VAL A 100 -6.42 -4.76 1.69
CA VAL A 100 -6.98 -4.04 2.86
C VAL A 100 -8.48 -3.81 2.68
N ALA A 101 -8.91 -3.33 1.53
CA ALA A 101 -10.33 -3.06 1.24
C ALA A 101 -11.16 -4.34 1.30
N TRP A 102 -10.65 -5.42 0.70
CA TRP A 102 -11.29 -6.74 0.75
C TRP A 102 -11.41 -7.26 2.19
N TRP A 103 -10.33 -7.13 2.99
CA TRP A 103 -10.36 -7.55 4.40
C TRP A 103 -11.39 -6.78 5.21
N LEU A 104 -11.50 -5.46 5.01
CA LEU A 104 -12.46 -4.61 5.71
C LEU A 104 -13.90 -4.98 5.34
N ASP A 105 -14.17 -5.23 4.06
CA ASP A 105 -15.48 -5.64 3.56
C ASP A 105 -15.89 -7.03 4.12
N ASP A 106 -14.97 -8.00 4.07
CA ASP A 106 -15.20 -9.36 4.59
C ASP A 106 -15.51 -9.39 6.09
N HIS A 107 -14.99 -8.42 6.85
CA HIS A 107 -15.20 -8.33 8.29
C HIS A 107 -16.25 -7.29 8.71
N ASP A 108 -16.97 -6.68 7.75
CA ASP A 108 -17.93 -5.61 7.98
C ASP A 108 -17.37 -4.48 8.88
N ARG A 109 -16.18 -3.99 8.52
CA ARG A 109 -15.44 -2.98 9.28
C ARG A 109 -15.07 -1.78 8.44
N GLU A 110 -15.12 -0.61 9.06
CA GLU A 110 -14.49 0.60 8.50
C GLU A 110 -13.02 0.72 8.93
N PRO A 111 -12.20 1.49 8.17
CA PRO A 111 -10.79 1.72 8.51
C PRO A 111 -10.61 2.20 9.94
N ALA A 112 -9.75 1.51 10.68
CA ALA A 112 -9.52 1.75 12.11
C ALA A 112 -8.61 2.96 12.40
N LEU A 113 -8.40 3.85 11.44
CA LEU A 113 -7.43 4.95 11.46
C LEU A 113 -7.44 5.76 12.76
N VAL A 114 -8.62 5.88 13.34
CA VAL A 114 -8.91 6.69 14.54
C VAL A 114 -8.24 6.15 15.82
N GLY A 115 -7.95 4.85 15.87
CA GLY A 115 -7.47 4.19 17.09
C GLY A 115 -5.95 4.11 17.23
N THR A 116 -5.15 4.59 16.27
CA THR A 116 -3.72 4.38 16.29
C THR A 116 -2.96 5.58 16.92
N ALA A 117 -2.03 5.30 17.86
CA ALA A 117 -1.19 6.33 18.47
C ALA A 117 -0.35 7.12 17.44
N ALA A 118 0.01 6.48 16.33
CA ALA A 118 0.71 7.12 15.20
C ALA A 118 -0.14 8.20 14.55
N PHE A 119 -1.44 8.00 14.44
CA PHE A 119 -2.36 8.97 13.89
C PHE A 119 -2.53 10.19 14.82
N HIS A 120 -2.66 9.98 16.13
CA HIS A 120 -2.69 11.06 17.11
C HIS A 120 -1.45 11.95 17.04
N ALA A 121 -0.26 11.36 16.87
CA ALA A 121 0.98 12.11 16.70
C ALA A 121 1.03 12.90 15.39
N ALA A 122 0.48 12.32 14.30
CA ALA A 122 0.42 12.94 12.99
C ALA A 122 -0.53 14.14 12.96
N VAL A 123 -1.69 14.00 13.60
CA VAL A 123 -2.67 15.08 13.75
C VAL A 123 -2.09 16.28 14.49
N ARG A 124 -1.35 16.04 15.59
CA ARG A 124 -0.64 17.11 16.28
C ARG A 124 0.31 17.87 15.37
N LYS A 125 1.10 17.16 14.54
CA LYS A 125 2.01 17.79 13.57
C LYS A 125 1.29 18.59 12.47
N LEU A 126 0.09 18.15 12.06
CA LEU A 126 -0.74 18.87 11.08
C LEU A 126 -1.33 20.15 11.64
N LEU A 127 -1.68 20.14 12.93
CA LEU A 127 -2.34 21.23 13.63
C LEU A 127 -1.37 22.15 14.38
N ASP A 128 -0.05 21.89 14.34
CA ASP A 128 0.98 22.55 15.15
C ASP A 128 0.81 24.10 15.16
N HIS A 129 -0.15 24.53 16.00
CA HIS A 129 -0.34 25.91 16.46
C HIS A 129 -1.12 25.90 17.78
N GLU A 130 -0.36 26.21 18.84
CA GLU A 130 -0.78 26.80 20.12
C GLU A 130 -1.55 25.96 21.15
N LYS A 131 -1.03 26.11 22.38
CA LYS A 131 -1.51 25.64 23.65
C LYS A 131 -3.02 25.88 23.82
N ARG A 132 -3.83 24.82 23.82
CA ARG A 132 -5.22 24.87 24.26
C ARG A 132 -5.58 23.67 25.13
N ASP A 133 -6.64 23.82 25.93
CA ASP A 133 -7.13 22.91 26.93
C ASP A 133 -7.29 21.47 26.44
N GLN A 134 -6.93 20.47 27.24
CA GLN A 134 -6.86 19.06 26.82
C GLN A 134 -8.20 18.51 26.32
N PHE A 135 -9.32 19.04 26.79
CA PHE A 135 -10.65 18.61 26.38
C PHE A 135 -11.03 19.12 24.99
N ASP A 136 -10.70 20.36 24.66
CA ASP A 136 -10.88 20.95 23.33
C ASP A 136 -9.99 20.26 22.28
N VAL A 137 -8.79 19.81 22.69
CA VAL A 137 -7.88 19.04 21.84
C VAL A 137 -8.50 17.70 21.46
N LEU A 138 -9.11 16.98 22.41
CA LEU A 138 -9.72 15.67 22.15
C LEU A 138 -10.94 15.79 21.21
N GLN A 139 -11.82 16.76 21.42
CA GLN A 139 -12.95 17.00 20.53
C GLN A 139 -12.52 17.41 19.11
N ARG A 140 -11.49 18.25 19.00
CA ARG A 140 -10.92 18.66 17.72
C ARG A 140 -10.24 17.49 17.03
N GLU A 141 -9.52 16.64 17.76
CA GLU A 141 -8.95 15.41 17.24
C GLU A 141 -10.05 14.51 16.65
N MET A 142 -11.14 14.23 17.36
CA MET A 142 -12.26 13.40 16.86
C MET A 142 -12.93 14.01 15.61
N ARG A 143 -13.12 15.33 15.56
CA ARG A 143 -13.68 16.02 14.37
C ARG A 143 -12.75 15.93 13.17
N LEU A 144 -11.45 16.09 13.39
CA LEU A 144 -10.44 15.99 12.35
C LEU A 144 -10.36 14.56 11.79
N TYR A 145 -10.53 13.53 12.60
CA TYR A 145 -10.62 12.14 12.18
C TYR A 145 -11.75 11.92 11.18
N GLY A 146 -12.96 12.32 11.54
CA GLY A 146 -14.10 12.24 10.64
C GLY A 146 -13.95 13.09 9.37
N ALA A 147 -13.15 14.14 9.41
CA ALA A 147 -12.82 14.93 8.22
C ALA A 147 -11.78 14.25 7.34
N ILE A 148 -10.77 13.58 7.93
CA ILE A 148 -9.75 12.85 7.17
C ILE A 148 -10.35 11.64 6.46
N SER A 149 -11.22 10.86 7.12
CA SER A 149 -11.88 9.70 6.49
C SER A 149 -12.78 10.09 5.31
N ARG A 150 -13.23 11.36 5.24
CA ARG A 150 -14.02 11.92 4.13
C ARG A 150 -13.19 12.59 3.04
N LEU A 151 -11.87 12.57 3.13
CA LEU A 151 -11.03 13.07 2.05
C LEU A 151 -11.20 12.20 0.80
N PRO A 152 -11.11 12.79 -0.41
CA PRO A 152 -10.97 12.01 -1.62
C PRO A 152 -9.77 11.07 -1.51
N GLU A 153 -9.90 9.85 -2.04
CA GLU A 153 -8.92 8.76 -1.89
C GLU A 153 -7.47 9.20 -2.03
N ARG A 154 -7.12 9.90 -3.11
CA ARG A 154 -5.74 10.36 -3.35
C ARG A 154 -5.24 11.37 -2.29
N GLN A 155 -6.11 12.21 -1.74
CA GLN A 155 -5.75 13.12 -0.66
C GLN A 155 -5.59 12.38 0.66
N TYR A 156 -6.44 11.39 0.91
CA TYR A 156 -6.35 10.49 2.05
C TYR A 156 -5.02 9.72 2.03
N ASP A 157 -4.69 9.06 0.91
CA ASP A 157 -3.44 8.31 0.75
C ASP A 157 -2.21 9.18 1.04
N VAL A 158 -2.17 10.39 0.46
CA VAL A 158 -1.06 11.33 0.70
C VAL A 158 -0.97 11.72 2.18
N VAL A 159 -2.10 11.97 2.84
CA VAL A 159 -2.12 12.32 4.27
C VAL A 159 -1.64 11.15 5.12
N VAL A 160 -2.11 9.94 4.86
CA VAL A 160 -1.69 8.75 5.60
C VAL A 160 -0.20 8.47 5.39
N LEU A 161 0.26 8.38 4.13
CA LEU A 161 1.66 8.09 3.82
C LEU A 161 2.59 9.13 4.45
N ARG A 162 2.33 10.41 4.22
CA ARG A 162 3.24 11.47 4.63
C ARG A 162 3.24 11.74 6.14
N TYR A 163 2.06 11.81 6.76
CA TYR A 163 1.92 12.27 8.14
C TYR A 163 1.79 11.13 9.14
N VAL A 164 1.10 10.05 8.80
CA VAL A 164 0.96 8.88 9.69
C VAL A 164 2.18 7.98 9.57
N LEU A 165 2.58 7.66 8.35
CA LEU A 165 3.69 6.74 8.08
C LEU A 165 5.04 7.43 7.95
N GLN A 166 5.04 8.77 7.87
CA GLN A 166 6.24 9.63 7.77
C GLN A 166 7.12 9.32 6.56
N VAL A 167 6.47 9.02 5.44
CA VAL A 167 7.12 8.76 4.14
C VAL A 167 7.50 10.09 3.49
N THR A 168 8.61 10.14 2.79
CA THR A 168 9.07 11.32 2.04
C THR A 168 8.15 11.66 0.85
N ASP A 169 8.18 12.90 0.35
CA ASP A 169 7.40 13.27 -0.83
C ASP A 169 7.76 12.43 -2.06
N GLU A 170 9.03 12.09 -2.19
CA GLU A 170 9.60 11.28 -3.27
C GLU A 170 9.07 9.84 -3.23
N GLU A 171 9.07 9.22 -2.05
CA GLU A 171 8.53 7.88 -1.85
C GLU A 171 7.00 7.86 -2.02
N VAL A 172 6.29 8.88 -1.54
CA VAL A 172 4.83 9.01 -1.79
C VAL A 172 4.56 9.11 -3.29
N ALA A 173 5.37 9.87 -4.03
CA ALA A 173 5.25 10.00 -5.47
C ALA A 173 5.46 8.64 -6.17
N GLU A 174 6.45 7.85 -5.74
CA GLU A 174 6.73 6.50 -6.24
C GLU A 174 5.53 5.56 -6.01
N TYR A 175 5.01 5.47 -4.78
CA TYR A 175 3.87 4.60 -4.44
C TYR A 175 2.58 5.00 -5.18
N MET A 176 2.35 6.28 -5.35
CA MET A 176 1.13 6.77 -6.00
C MET A 176 1.26 6.85 -7.52
N GLY A 177 2.46 6.72 -8.07
CA GLY A 177 2.76 6.89 -9.50
C GLY A 177 2.41 8.29 -10.00
N ILE A 178 2.81 9.33 -9.25
CA ILE A 178 2.57 10.75 -9.55
C ILE A 178 3.85 11.57 -9.35
N GLU A 179 3.88 12.77 -9.87
CA GLU A 179 4.97 13.71 -9.67
C GLU A 179 5.00 14.25 -8.22
N VAL A 180 6.18 14.54 -7.68
CA VAL A 180 6.37 15.15 -6.34
C VAL A 180 5.59 16.47 -6.20
N ALA A 181 5.53 17.26 -7.26
CA ALA A 181 4.73 18.50 -7.28
C ALA A 181 3.24 18.22 -7.08
N THR A 182 2.74 17.08 -7.61
CA THR A 182 1.36 16.63 -7.44
C THR A 182 1.10 16.17 -6.00
N VAL A 183 2.06 15.49 -5.36
CA VAL A 183 1.99 15.14 -3.92
C VAL A 183 1.78 16.39 -3.09
N ARG A 184 2.63 17.43 -3.30
CA ARG A 184 2.52 18.72 -2.59
C ARG A 184 1.19 19.44 -2.84
N SER A 185 0.66 19.32 -4.05
CA SER A 185 -0.67 19.85 -4.39
C SER A 185 -1.78 19.13 -3.64
N HIS A 186 -1.76 17.80 -3.58
CA HIS A 186 -2.72 17.01 -2.79
C HIS A 186 -2.66 17.35 -1.30
N VAL A 187 -1.47 17.49 -0.72
CA VAL A 187 -1.30 17.95 0.67
C VAL A 187 -1.98 19.32 0.89
N ARG A 188 -1.74 20.29 -0.01
CA ARG A 188 -2.33 21.61 0.10
C ARG A 188 -3.86 21.58 0.00
N HIS A 189 -4.41 20.79 -0.89
CA HIS A 189 -5.85 20.61 -1.04
C HIS A 189 -6.46 19.91 0.17
N ALA A 190 -5.82 18.84 0.68
CA ALA A 190 -6.26 18.17 1.89
C ALA A 190 -6.31 19.14 3.08
N ARG A 191 -5.24 19.92 3.33
CA ARG A 191 -5.20 20.91 4.40
C ARG A 191 -6.32 21.94 4.30
N ARG A 192 -6.58 22.48 3.09
CA ARG A 192 -7.67 23.45 2.89
C ARG A 192 -9.05 22.84 3.13
N ARG A 193 -9.24 21.57 2.80
CA ARG A 193 -10.50 20.86 3.02
C ARG A 193 -10.72 20.57 4.50
N LEU A 194 -9.67 20.13 5.19
CA LEU A 194 -9.70 19.88 6.63
C LEU A 194 -9.95 21.17 7.42
N ALA A 195 -9.28 22.28 7.08
CA ALA A 195 -9.51 23.58 7.70
C ALA A 195 -10.99 24.00 7.59
N ARG A 196 -11.58 23.93 6.40
CA ARG A 196 -13.00 24.28 6.20
C ARG A 196 -13.96 23.43 7.03
N HIS A 197 -13.67 22.14 7.21
CA HIS A 197 -14.51 21.28 8.05
C HIS A 197 -14.39 21.60 9.54
N LEU A 198 -13.28 22.13 9.97
CA LEU A 198 -13.09 22.55 11.37
C LEU A 198 -13.74 23.92 11.62
N ASP A 199 -13.56 24.89 10.73
CA ASP A 199 -14.10 26.26 10.84
C ASP A 199 -15.64 26.30 10.77
N VAL A 200 -16.25 25.57 9.83
CA VAL A 200 -17.74 25.54 9.66
C VAL A 200 -18.46 25.02 10.89
N ARG A 201 -17.83 24.12 11.67
CA ARG A 201 -18.49 23.56 12.87
C ARG A 201 -18.23 24.34 14.16
N GLU A 202 -17.23 25.21 14.18
CA GLU A 202 -17.06 26.15 15.31
C GLU A 202 -18.20 27.17 15.33
N THR A 203 -18.70 27.59 14.16
CA THR A 203 -19.84 28.51 14.03
C THR A 203 -21.21 27.89 14.34
N GLU A 204 -21.37 26.57 14.16
CA GLU A 204 -22.62 25.85 14.48
C GLU A 204 -22.76 25.47 15.97
N THR A 205 -21.69 25.60 16.75
CA THR A 205 -21.68 25.24 18.20
C THR A 205 -21.89 26.48 19.08
N GLU A 206 -21.82 27.69 18.51
CA GLU A 206 -22.01 28.97 19.21
C GLU A 206 -23.46 29.51 19.09
N GLU A 207 -24.37 28.82 18.42
CA GLU A 207 -25.84 29.09 18.41
C GLU A 207 -26.58 28.11 19.33
#